data_035ef64375f5ad48ed48925db4d24baf
#
_entry.id   035ef64375f5ad48ed48925db4d24baf
#
_cell.length_a   1.000
_cell.length_b   1.000
_cell.length_c   1.000
_cell.angle_alpha   90.00
_cell.angle_beta   90.00
_cell.angle_gamma   90.00
#
_symmetry.space_group_name_H-M   'P 1'
#
loop_
_entity.id
_entity.type
_entity.pdbx_description
1 polymer ?
#
loop_
_entity_poly.entity_id
_entity_poly.type
_entity_poly.pdbx_seq_one_letter_code
_entity_poly.pdbx_strand_id
1 'polypeptide(L)'
;MAELPPLPAEEAQERILHDLQPLPDAWVPLEEALGFALTADVLARRTQPPWDNSAMDGYAVRSADVAQTPVTLPVVAVVHAGDQPTRAVGPREAVRIMTGAPMPPGADAVVMQERTRTLPGAGLGLVEIQEAATVRQNVRDAGEDARAGELLLPAGMVLGIPELSLLAAQGMTSVRVPRRPRVAILATGDELCRPDEEPQGRIVDTNSVAIAMGVRRAGGIPVVFGIARDRPEEVERLIRVALDQHDVMLTSAGASVGEHDHVRPALERAGVAMDFWRVAIRPGKPLAFGRRGATRVFALPGNPASSLVTFELFVRPALLRLGGRPSPLPVPIRARSGVDLKKNKGLAHYVRVVLRWREGDPWADPLPTQTSGAVRSTVTATHLLHFPMDAMSLHRGDPVELLPVGWAP
;
A
#
# COMPACT_ATOMS: atom_id res chain seq x y z
N MET A 1 -21.49 33.81 -16.53
CA MET A 1 -22.12 32.63 -15.92
C MET A 1 -21.97 32.74 -14.41
N ALA A 2 -23.08 32.61 -13.65
CA ALA A 2 -22.99 32.59 -12.19
C ALA A 2 -22.03 31.44 -11.77
N GLU A 3 -21.04 31.76 -10.91
CA GLU A 3 -20.14 30.75 -10.39
C GLU A 3 -20.94 29.74 -9.57
N LEU A 4 -20.89 28.48 -9.97
CA LEU A 4 -21.48 27.39 -9.19
C LEU A 4 -20.83 27.36 -7.79
N PRO A 5 -21.61 27.09 -6.74
CA PRO A 5 -21.06 26.97 -5.39
C PRO A 5 -19.99 25.82 -5.33
N PRO A 6 -18.98 25.95 -4.46
CA PRO A 6 -17.99 24.90 -4.31
C PRO A 6 -18.66 23.61 -3.79
N LEU A 7 -18.27 22.45 -4.35
CA LEU A 7 -18.80 21.15 -3.96
C LEU A 7 -18.29 20.72 -2.56
N PRO A 8 -19.08 20.02 -1.75
CA PRO A 8 -18.59 19.28 -0.59
C PRO A 8 -17.47 18.32 -0.98
N ALA A 9 -16.54 18.03 -0.05
CA ALA A 9 -15.41 17.15 -0.34
C ALA A 9 -15.85 15.73 -0.73
N GLU A 10 -16.82 15.21 -0.01
CA GLU A 10 -17.39 13.86 -0.21
C GLU A 10 -18.05 13.75 -1.59
N GLU A 11 -18.83 14.75 -2.00
CA GLU A 11 -19.45 14.77 -3.32
C GLU A 11 -18.40 14.87 -4.43
N ALA A 12 -17.35 15.67 -4.25
CA ALA A 12 -16.25 15.75 -5.20
C ALA A 12 -15.50 14.41 -5.34
N GLN A 13 -15.26 13.71 -4.23
CA GLN A 13 -14.66 12.38 -4.22
C GLN A 13 -15.55 11.36 -4.94
N GLU A 14 -16.84 11.37 -4.68
CA GLU A 14 -17.81 10.50 -5.34
C GLU A 14 -17.80 10.72 -6.85
N ARG A 15 -17.88 11.97 -7.33
CA ARG A 15 -17.84 12.31 -8.76
C ARG A 15 -16.54 11.86 -9.43
N ILE A 16 -15.40 12.01 -8.77
CA ILE A 16 -14.10 11.59 -9.27
C ILE A 16 -14.05 10.06 -9.42
N LEU A 17 -14.59 9.32 -8.45
CA LEU A 17 -14.47 7.86 -8.37
C LEU A 17 -15.59 7.10 -9.08
N HIS A 18 -16.75 7.75 -9.34
CA HIS A 18 -17.97 7.10 -9.85
C HIS A 18 -17.74 6.27 -11.11
N ASP A 19 -17.12 6.84 -12.15
CA ASP A 19 -16.89 6.15 -13.44
C ASP A 19 -15.44 5.68 -13.61
N LEU A 20 -14.66 5.65 -12.52
CA LEU A 20 -13.27 5.31 -12.60
C LEU A 20 -13.06 3.80 -12.47
N GLN A 21 -12.74 3.16 -13.59
CA GLN A 21 -12.43 1.73 -13.64
C GLN A 21 -10.93 1.48 -13.51
N PRO A 22 -10.52 0.33 -12.97
CA PRO A 22 -9.13 -0.11 -13.03
C PRO A 22 -8.60 -0.08 -14.47
N LEU A 23 -7.31 0.25 -14.62
CA LEU A 23 -6.64 0.18 -15.91
C LEU A 23 -6.57 -1.27 -16.41
N PRO A 24 -6.39 -1.49 -17.73
CA PRO A 24 -6.15 -2.83 -18.27
C PRO A 24 -5.06 -3.55 -17.50
N ASP A 25 -5.24 -4.85 -17.29
CA ASP A 25 -4.30 -5.67 -16.56
C ASP A 25 -3.03 -5.98 -17.36
N ALA A 26 -1.96 -6.23 -16.61
CA ALA A 26 -0.66 -6.63 -17.12
C ALA A 26 -0.01 -7.63 -16.16
N TRP A 27 0.94 -8.42 -16.68
CA TRP A 27 1.84 -9.19 -15.84
C TRP A 27 2.90 -8.26 -15.26
N VAL A 28 2.96 -8.17 -13.94
CA VAL A 28 3.87 -7.30 -13.19
C VAL A 28 4.76 -8.18 -12.30
N PRO A 29 6.09 -7.97 -12.26
CA PRO A 29 6.98 -8.64 -11.32
C PRO A 29 6.49 -8.49 -9.89
N LEU A 30 6.69 -9.51 -9.02
CA LEU A 30 6.20 -9.47 -7.64
C LEU A 30 6.72 -8.25 -6.86
N GLU A 31 7.98 -7.88 -7.05
CA GLU A 31 8.62 -6.73 -6.41
C GLU A 31 7.99 -5.38 -6.78
N GLU A 32 7.26 -5.32 -7.90
CA GLU A 32 6.56 -4.12 -8.36
C GLU A 32 5.05 -4.15 -8.07
N ALA A 33 4.53 -5.29 -7.60
CA ALA A 33 3.09 -5.51 -7.41
C ALA A 33 2.55 -5.04 -6.06
N LEU A 34 3.41 -4.56 -5.16
CA LEU A 34 3.02 -4.10 -3.82
C LEU A 34 1.95 -2.98 -3.90
N GLY A 35 0.83 -3.21 -3.22
CA GLY A 35 -0.28 -2.25 -3.12
C GLY A 35 -1.27 -2.25 -4.29
N PHE A 36 -1.04 -3.07 -5.34
CA PHE A 36 -2.02 -3.31 -6.39
C PHE A 36 -3.04 -4.37 -5.96
N ALA A 37 -4.21 -4.38 -6.60
CA ALA A 37 -5.19 -5.43 -6.41
C ALA A 37 -5.11 -6.46 -7.54
N LEU A 38 -5.34 -7.74 -7.19
CA LEU A 38 -5.41 -8.83 -8.15
C LEU A 38 -6.58 -8.63 -9.10
N THR A 39 -6.37 -8.91 -10.40
CA THR A 39 -7.44 -8.88 -11.42
C THR A 39 -8.14 -10.22 -11.60
N ALA A 40 -7.56 -11.31 -11.06
CA ALA A 40 -8.11 -12.66 -11.13
C ALA A 40 -7.74 -13.44 -9.86
N ASP A 41 -8.51 -14.49 -9.60
CA ASP A 41 -8.20 -15.47 -8.56
C ASP A 41 -6.85 -16.13 -8.81
N VAL A 42 -6.09 -16.34 -7.74
CA VAL A 42 -4.82 -17.07 -7.77
C VAL A 42 -5.00 -18.40 -7.07
N LEU A 43 -4.81 -19.48 -7.82
CA LEU A 43 -4.84 -20.83 -7.30
C LEU A 43 -3.43 -21.30 -6.93
N ALA A 44 -3.35 -22.17 -5.91
CA ALA A 44 -2.12 -22.81 -5.51
C ALA A 44 -1.56 -23.66 -6.66
N ARG A 45 -0.31 -23.40 -7.06
CA ARG A 45 0.39 -24.19 -8.08
C ARG A 45 1.01 -25.46 -7.51
N ARG A 46 1.30 -25.43 -6.21
CA ARG A 46 2.03 -26.50 -5.50
C ARG A 46 1.37 -26.75 -4.15
N THR A 47 1.38 -28.03 -3.76
CA THR A 47 1.07 -28.41 -2.37
C THR A 47 2.21 -27.93 -1.47
N GLN A 48 1.89 -27.33 -0.33
CA GLN A 48 2.84 -26.73 0.60
C GLN A 48 2.47 -27.06 2.06
N PRO A 49 3.36 -27.72 2.83
CA PRO A 49 4.58 -28.35 2.35
C PRO A 49 4.28 -29.49 1.35
N PRO A 50 5.24 -29.85 0.45
CA PRO A 50 5.00 -30.84 -0.60
C PRO A 50 4.92 -32.29 -0.10
N TRP A 51 5.39 -32.55 1.12
CA TRP A 51 5.39 -33.84 1.82
C TRP A 51 5.27 -33.63 3.32
N ASP A 52 4.93 -34.70 4.03
CA ASP A 52 5.01 -34.72 5.48
C ASP A 52 6.44 -34.45 5.92
N ASN A 53 6.64 -33.54 6.87
CA ASN A 53 7.98 -33.17 7.32
C ASN A 53 8.04 -32.97 8.83
N SER A 54 9.26 -33.00 9.36
CA SER A 54 9.49 -32.79 10.80
C SER A 54 9.24 -31.31 11.17
N ALA A 55 8.48 -31.10 12.23
CA ALA A 55 8.32 -29.79 12.85
C ALA A 55 9.50 -29.41 13.76
N MET A 56 10.32 -30.38 14.17
CA MET A 56 11.38 -30.24 15.17
C MET A 56 12.65 -30.97 14.76
N ASP A 57 13.79 -30.57 15.32
CA ASP A 57 15.00 -31.37 15.30
C ASP A 57 14.86 -32.52 16.29
N GLY A 58 15.17 -33.73 15.86
CA GLY A 58 14.97 -34.89 16.72
C GLY A 58 15.19 -36.24 16.02
N TYR A 59 14.33 -37.17 16.36
CA TYR A 59 14.38 -38.52 15.84
C TYR A 59 13.02 -38.97 15.34
N ALA A 60 12.96 -39.29 14.06
CA ALA A 60 11.80 -39.92 13.44
C ALA A 60 11.73 -41.38 13.87
N VAL A 61 10.59 -41.77 14.42
CA VAL A 61 10.36 -43.09 15.05
C VAL A 61 8.98 -43.62 14.66
N ARG A 62 8.77 -44.88 14.93
CA ARG A 62 7.41 -45.44 14.98
C ARG A 62 6.89 -45.24 16.41
N SER A 63 5.77 -44.53 16.56
CA SER A 63 5.19 -44.23 17.87
C SER A 63 4.92 -45.48 18.71
N ALA A 64 4.59 -46.61 18.07
CA ALA A 64 4.40 -47.89 18.73
C ALA A 64 5.68 -48.41 19.42
N ASP A 65 6.87 -48.10 18.89
CA ASP A 65 8.16 -48.56 19.44
C ASP A 65 8.64 -47.72 20.64
N VAL A 66 8.01 -46.53 20.84
CA VAL A 66 8.34 -45.57 21.91
C VAL A 66 7.18 -45.32 22.87
N ALA A 67 6.15 -46.18 22.83
CA ALA A 67 5.01 -46.10 23.75
C ALA A 67 5.38 -46.34 25.23
N GLN A 68 6.46 -47.08 25.47
CA GLN A 68 7.01 -47.29 26.79
C GLN A 68 8.45 -46.75 26.82
N THR A 69 8.70 -45.79 27.67
CA THR A 69 10.00 -45.10 27.83
C THR A 69 10.55 -45.28 29.24
N PRO A 70 11.87 -45.22 29.45
CA PRO A 70 12.87 -44.97 28.41
C PRO A 70 13.12 -46.23 27.53
N VAL A 71 13.40 -45.97 26.23
CA VAL A 71 13.75 -47.02 25.27
C VAL A 71 14.97 -46.62 24.42
N THR A 72 15.89 -47.54 24.19
CA THR A 72 17.09 -47.31 23.37
C THR A 72 16.91 -47.90 21.98
N LEU A 73 17.16 -47.11 20.96
CA LEU A 73 17.02 -47.45 19.55
C LEU A 73 18.30 -47.17 18.76
N PRO A 74 18.71 -48.04 17.81
CA PRO A 74 19.80 -47.72 16.88
C PRO A 74 19.39 -46.61 15.93
N VAL A 75 20.31 -45.66 15.70
CA VAL A 75 20.16 -44.60 14.69
C VAL A 75 20.65 -45.13 13.35
N VAL A 76 19.75 -45.28 12.38
CA VAL A 76 20.04 -45.98 11.13
C VAL A 76 20.29 -45.06 9.93
N ALA A 77 19.88 -43.77 10.04
CA ALA A 77 20.13 -42.76 9.04
C ALA A 77 20.04 -41.36 9.66
N VAL A 78 20.43 -40.32 8.88
CA VAL A 78 20.22 -38.90 9.16
C VAL A 78 19.55 -38.28 7.94
N VAL A 79 18.53 -37.44 8.14
CA VAL A 79 17.84 -36.72 7.07
C VAL A 79 17.89 -35.24 7.39
N HIS A 80 18.54 -34.46 6.52
CA HIS A 80 18.57 -33.00 6.62
C HIS A 80 17.47 -32.34 5.80
N ALA A 81 17.17 -31.08 6.09
CA ALA A 81 16.28 -30.29 5.25
C ALA A 81 16.87 -30.20 3.82
N GLY A 82 16.05 -30.54 2.83
CA GLY A 82 16.48 -30.62 1.42
C GLY A 82 16.91 -32.01 0.96
N ASP A 83 17.17 -32.96 1.88
CA ASP A 83 17.43 -34.34 1.51
C ASP A 83 16.15 -35.10 1.15
N GLN A 84 16.31 -36.24 0.49
CA GLN A 84 15.26 -37.24 0.35
C GLN A 84 15.63 -38.47 1.26
N PRO A 85 14.65 -38.97 2.05
CA PRO A 85 14.93 -40.16 2.88
C PRO A 85 15.29 -41.36 2.00
N THR A 86 16.48 -41.88 2.19
CA THR A 86 17.00 -43.06 1.45
C THR A 86 16.72 -44.39 2.13
N ARG A 87 16.24 -44.36 3.39
CA ARG A 87 15.97 -45.55 4.20
C ARG A 87 14.64 -45.38 4.96
N ALA A 88 13.86 -46.44 5.01
CA ALA A 88 12.68 -46.53 5.86
C ALA A 88 13.09 -46.82 7.33
N VAL A 89 12.25 -46.37 8.28
CA VAL A 89 12.35 -46.68 9.69
C VAL A 89 11.71 -48.04 9.94
N GLY A 90 12.55 -49.05 10.28
CA GLY A 90 12.09 -50.39 10.66
C GLY A 90 11.63 -50.46 12.12
N PRO A 91 11.13 -51.63 12.57
CA PRO A 91 10.78 -51.85 13.97
C PRO A 91 12.01 -51.64 14.88
N ARG A 92 11.81 -50.87 15.96
CA ARG A 92 12.83 -50.52 16.94
C ARG A 92 14.07 -49.84 16.35
N GLU A 93 13.87 -49.02 15.30
CA GLU A 93 14.90 -48.17 14.71
C GLU A 93 14.50 -46.69 14.86
N ALA A 94 15.48 -45.79 14.79
CA ALA A 94 15.27 -44.32 14.73
C ALA A 94 16.11 -43.74 13.60
N VAL A 95 15.58 -42.68 12.97
CA VAL A 95 16.28 -41.83 12.01
C VAL A 95 16.43 -40.45 12.59
N ARG A 96 17.67 -39.94 12.68
CA ARG A 96 17.88 -38.56 13.07
C ARG A 96 17.32 -37.65 11.98
N ILE A 97 16.48 -36.68 12.37
CA ILE A 97 15.78 -35.79 11.43
C ILE A 97 15.89 -34.37 11.89
N MET A 98 16.03 -33.43 10.92
CA MET A 98 16.06 -31.98 11.16
C MET A 98 14.75 -31.38 10.80
N THR A 99 14.42 -30.22 11.40
CA THR A 99 13.24 -29.45 11.13
C THR A 99 13.10 -29.16 9.61
N GLY A 100 11.92 -29.41 9.05
CA GLY A 100 11.64 -29.26 7.62
C GLY A 100 12.09 -30.42 6.73
N ALA A 101 12.81 -31.40 7.27
CA ALA A 101 13.20 -32.58 6.51
C ALA A 101 11.99 -33.52 6.28
N PRO A 102 11.91 -34.17 5.10
CA PRO A 102 10.82 -35.10 4.81
C PRO A 102 10.80 -36.28 5.79
N MET A 103 9.61 -36.70 6.19
CA MET A 103 9.45 -37.88 7.04
C MET A 103 9.93 -39.15 6.32
N PRO A 104 10.83 -39.92 6.91
CA PRO A 104 11.23 -41.19 6.32
C PRO A 104 10.06 -42.20 6.34
N PRO A 105 9.90 -42.99 5.29
CA PRO A 105 8.87 -44.03 5.26
C PRO A 105 8.94 -44.94 6.52
N GLY A 106 7.78 -45.31 7.07
CA GLY A 106 7.68 -46.14 8.26
C GLY A 106 7.67 -45.38 9.57
N ALA A 107 8.15 -44.14 9.65
CA ALA A 107 8.01 -43.29 10.83
C ALA A 107 6.65 -42.57 10.79
N ASP A 108 6.05 -42.43 11.97
CA ASP A 108 4.75 -41.73 12.16
C ASP A 108 4.80 -40.63 13.23
N ALA A 109 5.97 -40.45 13.88
CA ALA A 109 6.19 -39.43 14.90
C ALA A 109 7.64 -38.94 14.91
N VAL A 110 7.86 -37.75 15.47
CA VAL A 110 9.21 -37.23 15.79
C VAL A 110 9.29 -36.90 17.27
N VAL A 111 10.32 -37.52 17.94
CA VAL A 111 10.69 -37.16 19.30
C VAL A 111 11.74 -36.06 19.25
N MET A 112 11.48 -34.93 19.92
CA MET A 112 12.43 -33.81 19.97
C MET A 112 13.77 -34.22 20.57
N GLN A 113 14.87 -33.69 20.09
CA GLN A 113 16.22 -34.02 20.58
C GLN A 113 16.39 -33.73 22.09
N GLU A 114 15.68 -32.69 22.62
CA GLU A 114 15.70 -32.34 24.06
C GLU A 114 15.07 -33.40 24.96
N ARG A 115 14.30 -34.33 24.36
CA ARG A 115 13.68 -35.49 25.05
C ARG A 115 14.39 -36.80 24.78
N THR A 116 15.66 -36.70 24.37
CA THR A 116 16.48 -37.86 24.02
C THR A 116 17.90 -37.74 24.61
N ARG A 117 18.61 -38.84 24.67
CA ARG A 117 20.03 -38.90 25.02
C ARG A 117 20.78 -39.72 23.98
N THR A 118 21.76 -39.13 23.32
CA THR A 118 22.64 -39.85 22.40
C THR A 118 23.60 -40.75 23.18
N LEU A 119 23.72 -41.98 22.74
CA LEU A 119 24.62 -42.99 23.36
C LEU A 119 25.63 -43.49 22.31
N PRO A 120 26.84 -43.89 22.76
CA PRO A 120 27.79 -44.56 21.88
C PRO A 120 27.22 -45.88 21.34
N GLY A 121 27.53 -46.21 20.09
CA GLY A 121 27.10 -47.46 19.46
C GLY A 121 27.76 -47.66 18.09
N ALA A 122 27.49 -48.79 17.44
CA ALA A 122 27.94 -49.04 16.08
C ALA A 122 27.27 -48.12 15.08
N GLY A 123 27.96 -47.77 14.01
CA GLY A 123 27.44 -46.92 12.94
C GLY A 123 27.17 -45.48 13.41
N LEU A 124 25.92 -45.00 13.32
CA LEU A 124 25.48 -43.66 13.75
C LEU A 124 25.19 -43.61 15.27
N GLY A 125 25.42 -44.68 16.03
CA GLY A 125 25.19 -44.73 17.46
C GLY A 125 23.78 -45.15 17.83
N LEU A 126 23.45 -44.90 19.09
CA LEU A 126 22.16 -45.21 19.69
C LEU A 126 21.52 -43.94 20.21
N VAL A 127 20.21 -43.93 20.29
CA VAL A 127 19.44 -42.88 20.97
C VAL A 127 18.54 -43.49 22.04
N GLU A 128 18.60 -42.97 23.25
CA GLU A 128 17.65 -43.25 24.31
C GLU A 128 16.52 -42.25 24.24
N ILE A 129 15.33 -42.72 23.95
CA ILE A 129 14.09 -41.95 23.94
C ILE A 129 13.54 -41.89 25.37
N GLN A 130 13.39 -40.68 25.91
CA GLN A 130 13.02 -40.48 27.33
C GLN A 130 11.53 -40.15 27.49
N GLU A 131 10.83 -39.73 26.42
CA GLU A 131 9.42 -39.39 26.42
C GLU A 131 8.69 -40.09 25.28
N ALA A 132 7.54 -40.68 25.59
CA ALA A 132 6.70 -41.35 24.60
C ALA A 132 6.17 -40.34 23.57
N ALA A 133 6.01 -40.75 22.32
CA ALA A 133 5.41 -39.97 21.27
C ALA A 133 4.13 -40.65 20.75
N THR A 134 3.14 -39.79 20.48
CA THR A 134 1.90 -40.22 19.82
C THR A 134 2.00 -40.13 18.32
N VAL A 135 1.10 -40.80 17.60
CA VAL A 135 1.02 -40.73 16.14
C VAL A 135 0.86 -39.27 15.69
N ARG A 136 1.61 -38.86 14.68
CA ARG A 136 1.69 -37.49 14.11
C ARG A 136 2.30 -36.41 15.02
N GLN A 137 2.82 -36.79 16.20
CA GLN A 137 3.48 -35.82 17.07
C GLN A 137 4.70 -35.23 16.37
N ASN A 138 4.78 -33.87 16.34
CA ASN A 138 5.84 -33.09 15.69
C ASN A 138 6.00 -33.37 14.17
N VAL A 139 4.94 -33.79 13.50
CA VAL A 139 4.90 -33.95 12.04
C VAL A 139 3.95 -32.91 11.46
N ARG A 140 4.42 -32.15 10.46
CA ARG A 140 3.58 -31.26 9.65
C ARG A 140 3.08 -32.04 8.45
N ASP A 141 1.79 -31.97 8.20
CA ASP A 141 1.14 -32.67 7.10
C ASP A 141 1.46 -32.04 5.75
N ALA A 142 1.59 -32.86 4.73
CA ALA A 142 1.62 -32.37 3.35
C ALA A 142 0.35 -31.55 3.04
N GLY A 143 0.53 -30.32 2.53
CA GLY A 143 -0.58 -29.43 2.23
C GLY A 143 -1.27 -28.79 3.43
N GLU A 144 -0.60 -28.74 4.60
CA GLU A 144 -1.11 -28.04 5.79
C GLU A 144 -1.32 -26.54 5.52
N ASP A 145 -0.46 -25.90 4.71
CA ASP A 145 -0.51 -24.49 4.37
C ASP A 145 -1.32 -24.23 3.09
N ALA A 146 -1.12 -25.05 2.05
CA ALA A 146 -1.85 -24.96 0.78
C ALA A 146 -1.82 -26.27 0.00
N ARG A 147 -2.91 -26.61 -0.67
CA ARG A 147 -2.99 -27.76 -1.59
C ARG A 147 -3.09 -27.27 -3.02
N ALA A 148 -2.37 -27.90 -3.93
CA ALA A 148 -2.44 -27.59 -5.34
C ALA A 148 -3.88 -27.53 -5.86
N GLY A 149 -4.25 -26.42 -6.53
CA GLY A 149 -5.60 -26.16 -7.02
C GLY A 149 -6.53 -25.43 -6.04
N GLU A 150 -6.16 -25.26 -4.78
CA GLU A 150 -6.94 -24.44 -3.82
C GLU A 150 -6.82 -22.95 -4.14
N LEU A 151 -7.89 -22.19 -3.83
CA LEU A 151 -7.89 -20.74 -3.92
C LEU A 151 -6.95 -20.16 -2.83
N LEU A 152 -5.87 -19.51 -3.27
CA LEU A 152 -4.95 -18.83 -2.36
C LEU A 152 -5.36 -17.39 -2.10
N LEU A 153 -5.56 -16.63 -3.15
CA LEU A 153 -5.88 -15.21 -3.09
C LEU A 153 -7.02 -14.90 -4.08
N PRO A 154 -8.13 -14.33 -3.63
CA PRO A 154 -9.23 -13.96 -4.51
C PRO A 154 -8.94 -12.71 -5.33
N ALA A 155 -9.59 -12.56 -6.48
CA ALA A 155 -9.61 -11.32 -7.26
C ALA A 155 -10.04 -10.13 -6.38
N GLY A 156 -9.46 -8.96 -6.62
CA GLY A 156 -9.68 -7.75 -5.83
C GLY A 156 -8.86 -7.66 -4.54
N MET A 157 -8.16 -8.72 -4.12
CA MET A 157 -7.28 -8.67 -2.97
C MET A 157 -6.10 -7.73 -3.24
N VAL A 158 -5.86 -6.82 -2.31
CA VAL A 158 -4.71 -5.90 -2.37
C VAL A 158 -3.47 -6.63 -1.87
N LEU A 159 -2.43 -6.64 -2.70
CA LEU A 159 -1.18 -7.32 -2.42
C LEU A 159 -0.34 -6.54 -1.41
N GLY A 160 -0.17 -7.09 -0.23
CA GLY A 160 0.80 -6.70 0.78
C GLY A 160 2.02 -7.61 0.78
N ILE A 161 2.87 -7.45 1.78
CA ILE A 161 4.08 -8.26 1.94
C ILE A 161 3.75 -9.76 2.12
N PRO A 162 2.78 -10.16 2.96
CA PRO A 162 2.43 -11.57 3.14
C PRO A 162 1.91 -12.23 1.86
N GLU A 163 1.04 -11.54 1.10
CA GLU A 163 0.48 -12.03 -0.15
C GLU A 163 1.57 -12.24 -1.20
N LEU A 164 2.50 -11.30 -1.34
CA LEU A 164 3.64 -11.42 -2.25
C LEU A 164 4.59 -12.56 -1.84
N SER A 165 4.81 -12.76 -0.53
CA SER A 165 5.59 -13.89 0.00
C SER A 165 4.93 -15.23 -0.31
N LEU A 166 3.60 -15.32 -0.15
CA LEU A 166 2.84 -16.52 -0.48
C LEU A 166 2.92 -16.86 -1.97
N LEU A 167 2.78 -15.86 -2.84
CA LEU A 167 2.95 -16.03 -4.29
C LEU A 167 4.34 -16.51 -4.67
N ALA A 168 5.38 -15.95 -4.04
CA ALA A 168 6.77 -16.39 -4.25
C ALA A 168 6.99 -17.83 -3.80
N ALA A 169 6.41 -18.25 -2.65
CA ALA A 169 6.46 -19.61 -2.15
C ALA A 169 5.81 -20.63 -3.11
N GLN A 170 4.82 -20.17 -3.90
CA GLN A 170 4.21 -20.94 -4.98
C GLN A 170 5.04 -20.95 -6.28
N GLY A 171 6.23 -20.34 -6.28
CA GLY A 171 7.12 -20.28 -7.44
C GLY A 171 6.62 -19.31 -8.52
N MET A 172 5.79 -18.33 -8.15
CA MET A 172 5.38 -17.25 -9.04
C MET A 172 6.42 -16.14 -9.01
N THR A 173 6.73 -15.57 -10.16
CA THR A 173 7.67 -14.43 -10.30
C THR A 173 6.94 -13.17 -10.74
N SER A 174 5.70 -13.31 -11.20
CA SER A 174 4.85 -12.22 -11.66
C SER A 174 3.39 -12.52 -11.38
N VAL A 175 2.55 -11.50 -11.39
CA VAL A 175 1.13 -11.56 -11.09
C VAL A 175 0.34 -10.63 -12.00
N ARG A 176 -0.94 -10.94 -12.26
CA ARG A 176 -1.84 -10.09 -13.04
C ARG A 176 -2.49 -9.04 -12.13
N VAL A 177 -2.13 -7.79 -12.39
CA VAL A 177 -2.69 -6.60 -11.72
C VAL A 177 -2.95 -5.52 -12.76
N PRO A 178 -3.76 -4.48 -12.48
CA PRO A 178 -3.87 -3.35 -13.39
C PRO A 178 -2.50 -2.73 -13.65
N ARG A 179 -2.22 -2.34 -14.89
CA ARG A 179 -0.98 -1.63 -15.19
C ARG A 179 -0.88 -0.31 -14.42
N ARG A 180 0.33 0.14 -14.20
CA ARG A 180 0.58 1.39 -13.46
C ARG A 180 0.06 2.61 -14.25
N PRO A 181 -0.72 3.52 -13.64
CA PRO A 181 -1.18 4.74 -14.29
C PRO A 181 -0.01 5.66 -14.63
N ARG A 182 0.05 6.13 -15.87
CA ARG A 182 0.99 7.16 -16.32
C ARG A 182 0.38 8.53 -16.02
N VAL A 183 1.12 9.36 -15.28
CA VAL A 183 0.61 10.63 -14.76
C VAL A 183 1.50 11.76 -15.24
N ALA A 184 0.95 12.61 -16.12
CA ALA A 184 1.61 13.84 -16.53
C ALA A 184 1.49 14.90 -15.42
N ILE A 185 2.58 15.62 -15.14
CA ILE A 185 2.64 16.71 -14.17
C ILE A 185 3.19 17.94 -14.87
N LEU A 186 2.38 19.02 -14.92
CA LEU A 186 2.73 20.28 -15.55
C LEU A 186 2.63 21.41 -14.51
N ALA A 187 3.73 22.09 -14.24
CA ALA A 187 3.72 23.36 -13.51
C ALA A 187 3.52 24.54 -14.49
N THR A 188 2.85 25.61 -14.06
CA THR A 188 2.66 26.83 -14.85
C THR A 188 2.96 28.06 -14.01
N GLY A 189 3.57 29.07 -14.61
CA GLY A 189 3.86 30.36 -13.97
C GLY A 189 5.26 30.88 -14.30
N ASP A 190 5.34 32.17 -14.68
CA ASP A 190 6.60 32.84 -14.93
C ASP A 190 7.39 33.10 -13.65
N GLU A 191 6.70 33.10 -12.51
CA GLU A 191 7.29 33.22 -11.17
C GLU A 191 8.07 31.97 -10.72
N LEU A 192 7.93 30.84 -11.42
CA LEU A 192 8.54 29.58 -11.01
C LEU A 192 9.92 29.38 -11.62
N CYS A 193 10.81 28.72 -10.86
CA CYS A 193 12.08 28.18 -11.33
C CYS A 193 12.26 26.74 -10.85
N ARG A 194 13.15 26.02 -11.51
CA ARG A 194 13.50 24.64 -11.14
C ARG A 194 14.34 24.62 -9.85
N PRO A 195 14.33 23.50 -9.09
CA PRO A 195 15.15 23.37 -7.88
C PRO A 195 16.67 23.47 -8.10
N ASP A 196 17.14 23.19 -9.32
CA ASP A 196 18.54 23.25 -9.72
C ASP A 196 18.94 24.61 -10.33
N GLU A 197 18.03 25.58 -10.37
CA GLU A 197 18.27 26.94 -10.83
C GLU A 197 18.41 27.93 -9.67
N GLU A 198 19.24 28.96 -9.83
CA GLU A 198 19.25 30.12 -8.91
C GLU A 198 17.92 30.86 -9.03
N PRO A 199 17.21 31.11 -7.92
CA PRO A 199 15.86 31.69 -7.97
C PRO A 199 15.77 33.06 -8.64
N GLN A 200 16.73 33.97 -8.41
CA GLN A 200 16.77 35.33 -8.97
C GLN A 200 15.42 36.08 -8.85
N GLY A 201 14.77 35.98 -7.67
CA GLY A 201 13.46 36.58 -7.40
C GLY A 201 12.25 35.70 -7.79
N ARG A 202 12.48 34.52 -8.36
CA ARG A 202 11.45 33.52 -8.64
C ARG A 202 11.23 32.59 -7.45
N ILE A 203 10.19 31.77 -7.50
CA ILE A 203 9.83 30.77 -6.49
C ILE A 203 10.24 29.40 -7.00
N VAL A 204 10.91 28.60 -6.17
CA VAL A 204 11.27 27.23 -6.54
C VAL A 204 10.00 26.35 -6.63
N ASP A 205 9.85 25.63 -7.75
CA ASP A 205 8.76 24.64 -7.93
C ASP A 205 8.98 23.42 -7.02
N THR A 206 8.33 23.47 -5.88
CA THR A 206 8.30 22.34 -4.93
C THR A 206 7.15 21.36 -5.21
N ASN A 207 6.11 21.82 -5.90
CA ASN A 207 4.90 21.05 -6.14
C ASN A 207 5.15 19.88 -7.09
N SER A 208 5.85 20.12 -8.21
CA SER A 208 6.16 19.03 -9.15
C SER A 208 6.93 17.89 -8.49
N VAL A 209 7.88 18.20 -7.59
CA VAL A 209 8.60 17.19 -6.83
C VAL A 209 7.68 16.43 -5.89
N ALA A 210 6.89 17.13 -5.08
CA ALA A 210 6.01 16.53 -4.09
C ALA A 210 4.92 15.66 -4.75
N ILE A 211 4.29 16.19 -5.81
CA ILE A 211 3.26 15.45 -6.58
C ILE A 211 3.87 14.20 -7.23
N ALA A 212 5.07 14.32 -7.85
CA ALA A 212 5.73 13.16 -8.46
C ALA A 212 6.03 12.04 -7.44
N MET A 213 6.46 12.40 -6.23
CA MET A 213 6.65 11.42 -5.15
C MET A 213 5.33 10.84 -4.67
N GLY A 214 4.28 11.66 -4.53
CA GLY A 214 2.93 11.19 -4.21
C GLY A 214 2.38 10.20 -5.25
N VAL A 215 2.57 10.49 -6.53
CA VAL A 215 2.19 9.60 -7.65
C VAL A 215 2.92 8.25 -7.55
N ARG A 216 4.25 8.26 -7.33
CA ARG A 216 5.02 7.01 -7.15
C ARG A 216 4.51 6.20 -5.97
N ARG A 217 4.25 6.86 -4.82
CA ARG A 217 3.74 6.21 -3.61
C ARG A 217 2.33 5.64 -3.80
N ALA A 218 1.53 6.23 -4.69
CA ALA A 218 0.22 5.72 -5.09
C ALA A 218 0.27 4.64 -6.18
N GLY A 219 1.47 4.17 -6.55
CA GLY A 219 1.68 3.14 -7.56
C GLY A 219 1.73 3.65 -9.01
N GLY A 220 1.64 4.97 -9.25
CA GLY A 220 1.69 5.56 -10.59
C GLY A 220 3.13 5.80 -11.11
N ILE A 221 3.23 6.12 -12.39
CA ILE A 221 4.45 6.52 -13.07
C ILE A 221 4.37 8.01 -13.38
N PRO A 222 5.06 8.89 -12.62
CA PRO A 222 5.04 10.33 -12.88
C PRO A 222 5.92 10.67 -14.09
N VAL A 223 5.40 11.56 -14.94
CA VAL A 223 6.13 12.19 -16.05
C VAL A 223 6.04 13.70 -15.87
N VAL A 224 7.14 14.32 -15.45
CA VAL A 224 7.21 15.77 -15.19
C VAL A 224 7.51 16.48 -16.49
N PHE A 225 6.58 17.34 -16.94
CA PHE A 225 6.69 18.13 -18.16
C PHE A 225 7.50 19.43 -17.97
N GLY A 226 7.84 19.75 -16.71
CA GLY A 226 8.53 20.98 -16.34
C GLY A 226 7.57 22.15 -16.11
N ILE A 227 8.09 23.36 -16.25
CA ILE A 227 7.37 24.63 -16.00
C ILE A 227 7.01 25.25 -17.35
N ALA A 228 5.72 25.32 -17.67
CA ALA A 228 5.24 26.08 -18.80
C ALA A 228 5.24 27.58 -18.44
N ARG A 229 5.72 28.42 -19.34
CA ARG A 229 5.62 29.88 -19.20
C ARG A 229 4.17 30.33 -19.45
N ASP A 230 3.81 31.50 -18.95
CA ASP A 230 2.48 32.07 -19.06
C ASP A 230 2.18 32.53 -20.51
N ARG A 231 2.33 31.58 -21.45
CA ARG A 231 2.06 31.74 -22.87
C ARG A 231 0.95 30.75 -23.28
N PRO A 232 -0.21 31.23 -23.73
CA PRO A 232 -1.37 30.40 -24.05
C PRO A 232 -1.03 29.19 -24.97
N GLU A 233 -0.20 29.41 -26.00
CA GLU A 233 0.15 28.42 -27.00
C GLU A 233 1.05 27.35 -26.43
N GLU A 234 1.99 27.73 -25.55
CA GLU A 234 2.89 26.78 -24.88
C GLU A 234 2.14 25.88 -23.92
N VAL A 235 1.29 26.49 -23.07
CA VAL A 235 0.44 25.77 -22.12
C VAL A 235 -0.49 24.80 -22.84
N GLU A 236 -1.16 25.25 -23.90
CA GLU A 236 -2.08 24.40 -24.69
C GLU A 236 -1.35 23.25 -25.36
N ARG A 237 -0.19 23.48 -25.97
CA ARG A 237 0.61 22.45 -26.64
C ARG A 237 1.04 21.35 -25.65
N LEU A 238 1.53 21.73 -24.45
CA LEU A 238 1.96 20.76 -23.43
C LEU A 238 0.75 19.99 -22.87
N ILE A 239 -0.38 20.64 -22.66
CA ILE A 239 -1.63 20.01 -22.22
C ILE A 239 -2.07 18.94 -23.25
N ARG A 240 -2.09 19.26 -24.55
CA ARG A 240 -2.47 18.29 -25.60
C ARG A 240 -1.56 17.06 -25.59
N VAL A 241 -0.25 17.25 -25.54
CA VAL A 241 0.71 16.14 -25.46
C VAL A 241 0.49 15.29 -24.21
N ALA A 242 0.26 15.93 -23.07
CA ALA A 242 -0.02 15.24 -21.81
C ALA A 242 -1.29 14.40 -21.90
N LEU A 243 -2.37 14.95 -22.45
CA LEU A 243 -3.66 14.28 -22.57
C LEU A 243 -3.64 13.09 -23.55
N ASP A 244 -2.80 13.16 -24.60
CA ASP A 244 -2.72 12.09 -25.61
C ASP A 244 -1.92 10.85 -25.14
N GLN A 245 -1.04 11.02 -24.14
CA GLN A 245 -0.06 9.99 -23.77
C GLN A 245 -0.20 9.46 -22.33
N HIS A 246 -1.12 10.03 -21.52
CA HIS A 246 -1.20 9.72 -20.09
C HIS A 246 -2.63 9.42 -19.65
N ASP A 247 -2.75 8.62 -18.60
CA ASP A 247 -4.03 8.24 -18.00
C ASP A 247 -4.58 9.33 -17.09
N VAL A 248 -3.67 10.10 -16.48
CA VAL A 248 -4.00 11.22 -15.60
C VAL A 248 -3.09 12.39 -15.93
N MET A 249 -3.67 13.58 -15.93
CA MET A 249 -2.95 14.84 -16.06
C MET A 249 -3.18 15.69 -14.81
N LEU A 250 -2.09 16.19 -14.22
CA LEU A 250 -2.09 17.09 -13.07
C LEU A 250 -1.44 18.41 -13.47
N THR A 251 -2.09 19.53 -13.18
CA THR A 251 -1.43 20.84 -13.23
C THR A 251 -1.17 21.35 -11.82
N SER A 252 -0.01 21.95 -11.60
CA SER A 252 0.31 22.66 -10.37
C SER A 252 0.16 24.15 -10.64
N ALA A 253 -0.90 24.75 -10.18
CA ALA A 253 -1.52 26.02 -10.54
C ALA A 253 -2.54 25.88 -11.67
N GLY A 254 -3.27 26.98 -11.99
CA GLY A 254 -4.31 26.96 -13.02
C GLY A 254 -5.70 26.55 -12.55
N ALA A 255 -5.91 26.39 -11.24
CA ALA A 255 -7.23 26.19 -10.64
C ALA A 255 -7.86 27.52 -10.15
N SER A 256 -7.16 28.65 -10.30
CA SER A 256 -7.60 29.97 -9.84
C SER A 256 -8.39 30.71 -10.93
N VAL A 257 -9.08 31.77 -10.53
CA VAL A 257 -9.83 32.67 -11.43
C VAL A 257 -9.05 33.96 -11.78
N GLY A 258 -7.72 33.93 -11.69
CA GLY A 258 -6.87 35.07 -12.01
C GLY A 258 -6.87 35.42 -13.50
N GLU A 259 -6.67 36.69 -13.83
CA GLU A 259 -6.60 37.17 -15.22
C GLU A 259 -5.49 36.54 -16.07
N HIS A 260 -4.47 35.95 -15.41
CA HIS A 260 -3.32 35.25 -16.02
C HIS A 260 -3.45 33.75 -15.99
N ASP A 261 -4.63 33.18 -15.68
CA ASP A 261 -4.83 31.73 -15.68
C ASP A 261 -5.05 31.21 -17.10
N HIS A 262 -3.97 30.76 -17.76
CA HIS A 262 -4.02 30.18 -19.10
C HIS A 262 -4.38 28.69 -19.13
N VAL A 263 -4.41 28.03 -17.98
CA VAL A 263 -4.66 26.57 -17.88
C VAL A 263 -6.12 26.25 -18.19
N ARG A 264 -7.05 26.98 -17.59
CA ARG A 264 -8.48 26.74 -17.81
C ARG A 264 -8.89 26.87 -19.29
N PRO A 265 -8.60 28.00 -19.99
CA PRO A 265 -8.91 28.09 -21.41
C PRO A 265 -8.22 27.05 -22.28
N ALA A 266 -6.98 26.65 -21.91
CA ALA A 266 -6.25 25.65 -22.64
C ALA A 266 -6.83 24.24 -22.47
N LEU A 267 -7.31 23.87 -21.28
CA LEU A 267 -8.03 22.61 -21.04
C LEU A 267 -9.34 22.56 -21.84
N GLU A 268 -10.10 23.64 -21.85
CA GLU A 268 -11.35 23.75 -22.63
C GLU A 268 -11.08 23.59 -24.15
N ARG A 269 -10.06 24.31 -24.69
CA ARG A 269 -9.64 24.17 -26.11
C ARG A 269 -9.04 22.79 -26.44
N ALA A 270 -8.45 22.14 -25.47
CA ALA A 270 -7.96 20.75 -25.62
C ALA A 270 -9.09 19.70 -25.54
N GLY A 271 -10.34 20.11 -25.36
CA GLY A 271 -11.51 19.24 -25.33
C GLY A 271 -11.73 18.52 -23.99
N VAL A 272 -11.22 19.08 -22.89
CA VAL A 272 -11.49 18.56 -21.55
C VAL A 272 -12.88 19.00 -21.11
N ALA A 273 -13.75 18.05 -20.81
CA ALA A 273 -15.05 18.31 -20.18
C ALA A 273 -14.82 18.46 -18.66
N MET A 274 -14.94 19.71 -18.19
CA MET A 274 -14.78 19.99 -16.76
C MET A 274 -16.06 19.64 -16.00
N ASP A 275 -15.92 18.95 -14.85
CA ASP A 275 -17.02 18.60 -13.96
C ASP A 275 -17.22 19.68 -12.90
N PHE A 276 -16.13 20.08 -12.22
CA PHE A 276 -16.17 21.17 -11.24
C PHE A 276 -14.84 21.94 -11.18
N TRP A 277 -14.91 23.16 -10.60
CA TRP A 277 -13.76 24.05 -10.47
C TRP A 277 -13.40 24.39 -9.02
N ARG A 278 -14.23 24.03 -8.04
CA ARG A 278 -14.02 24.38 -6.64
C ARG A 278 -14.60 23.32 -5.71
N VAL A 279 -13.89 23.10 -4.60
CA VAL A 279 -14.33 22.23 -3.52
C VAL A 279 -14.42 23.04 -2.22
N ALA A 280 -15.41 22.76 -1.38
CA ALA A 280 -15.68 23.48 -0.13
C ALA A 280 -14.73 23.05 1.00
N ILE A 281 -13.42 23.14 0.77
CA ILE A 281 -12.37 22.75 1.73
C ILE A 281 -11.38 23.88 2.02
N ARG A 282 -10.66 23.74 3.12
CA ARG A 282 -9.51 24.55 3.49
C ARG A 282 -8.42 23.64 4.12
N PRO A 283 -7.15 23.69 3.59
CA PRO A 283 -6.73 24.39 2.37
C PRO A 283 -7.17 23.62 1.13
N GLY A 284 -7.14 24.27 -0.05
CA GLY A 284 -7.35 23.59 -1.33
C GLY A 284 -8.67 23.88 -2.04
N LYS A 285 -9.39 24.96 -1.66
CA LYS A 285 -10.64 25.37 -2.33
C LYS A 285 -10.56 25.40 -3.86
N PRO A 286 -9.49 25.93 -4.53
CA PRO A 286 -9.40 25.99 -5.98
C PRO A 286 -8.89 24.65 -6.57
N LEU A 287 -9.60 23.57 -6.35
CA LEU A 287 -9.38 22.30 -7.04
C LEU A 287 -10.36 22.18 -8.20
N ALA A 288 -9.86 21.89 -9.41
CA ALA A 288 -10.70 21.56 -10.54
C ALA A 288 -10.50 20.11 -11.01
N PHE A 289 -11.58 19.52 -11.52
CA PHE A 289 -11.58 18.17 -12.07
C PHE A 289 -12.36 18.12 -13.39
N GLY A 290 -11.84 17.33 -14.32
CA GLY A 290 -12.48 17.07 -15.61
C GLY A 290 -11.93 15.81 -16.27
N ARG A 291 -12.41 15.54 -17.49
CA ARG A 291 -12.01 14.37 -18.26
C ARG A 291 -11.99 14.64 -19.76
N ARG A 292 -11.08 13.96 -20.46
CA ARG A 292 -11.09 13.84 -21.92
C ARG A 292 -10.97 12.36 -22.29
N GLY A 293 -12.08 11.77 -22.74
CA GLY A 293 -12.16 10.33 -22.92
C GLY A 293 -11.86 9.57 -21.63
N ALA A 294 -10.85 8.69 -21.65
CA ALA A 294 -10.41 7.95 -20.47
C ALA A 294 -9.48 8.74 -19.55
N THR A 295 -8.84 9.81 -20.03
CA THR A 295 -7.86 10.60 -19.26
C THR A 295 -8.56 11.48 -18.23
N ARG A 296 -8.11 11.41 -16.99
CA ARG A 296 -8.58 12.25 -15.86
C ARG A 296 -7.67 13.45 -15.69
N VAL A 297 -8.27 14.62 -15.47
CA VAL A 297 -7.55 15.90 -15.36
C VAL A 297 -7.85 16.54 -14.03
N PHE A 298 -6.80 16.92 -13.30
CA PHE A 298 -6.90 17.67 -12.05
C PHE A 298 -6.04 18.92 -12.16
N ALA A 299 -6.65 20.09 -11.91
CA ALA A 299 -5.92 21.32 -11.71
C ALA A 299 -5.81 21.58 -10.20
N LEU A 300 -4.61 21.46 -9.68
CA LEU A 300 -4.31 21.58 -8.25
C LEU A 300 -3.98 23.02 -7.89
N PRO A 301 -4.17 23.44 -6.61
CA PRO A 301 -3.75 24.75 -6.14
C PRO A 301 -2.24 24.97 -6.27
N GLY A 302 -1.80 26.20 -6.58
CA GLY A 302 -0.38 26.56 -6.62
C GLY A 302 0.31 26.56 -5.23
N ASN A 303 -0.43 26.84 -4.15
CA ASN A 303 0.09 26.82 -2.80
C ASN A 303 0.49 25.40 -2.35
N PRO A 304 1.75 25.15 -1.90
CA PRO A 304 2.27 23.80 -1.66
C PRO A 304 1.46 22.92 -0.71
N ALA A 305 1.09 23.44 0.47
CA ALA A 305 0.31 22.64 1.41
C ALA A 305 -1.12 22.37 0.91
N SER A 306 -1.70 23.29 0.10
CA SER A 306 -2.99 23.05 -0.56
C SER A 306 -2.86 21.97 -1.62
N SER A 307 -1.80 22.01 -2.43
CA SER A 307 -1.53 21.02 -3.47
C SER A 307 -1.38 19.62 -2.87
N LEU A 308 -0.62 19.45 -1.80
CA LEU A 308 -0.48 18.16 -1.10
C LEU A 308 -1.79 17.68 -0.48
N VAL A 309 -2.56 18.55 0.18
CA VAL A 309 -3.84 18.15 0.78
C VAL A 309 -4.84 17.75 -0.30
N THR A 310 -4.94 18.49 -1.40
CA THR A 310 -5.84 18.13 -2.51
C THR A 310 -5.37 16.87 -3.24
N PHE A 311 -4.07 16.67 -3.40
CA PHE A 311 -3.53 15.42 -3.92
C PHE A 311 -3.96 14.23 -3.05
N GLU A 312 -3.79 14.33 -1.73
CA GLU A 312 -4.13 13.25 -0.80
C GLU A 312 -5.62 12.91 -0.79
N LEU A 313 -6.47 13.94 -0.80
CA LEU A 313 -7.92 13.76 -0.70
C LEU A 313 -8.58 13.30 -2.01
N PHE A 314 -8.02 13.67 -3.17
CA PHE A 314 -8.71 13.49 -4.46
C PHE A 314 -7.89 12.74 -5.51
N VAL A 315 -6.61 13.08 -5.69
CA VAL A 315 -5.78 12.46 -6.73
C VAL A 315 -5.32 11.06 -6.31
N ARG A 316 -4.82 10.92 -5.08
CA ARG A 316 -4.36 9.63 -4.57
C ARG A 316 -5.46 8.56 -4.60
N PRO A 317 -6.70 8.80 -4.14
CA PRO A 317 -7.79 7.83 -4.29
C PRO A 317 -8.07 7.45 -5.74
N ALA A 318 -8.03 8.41 -6.67
CA ALA A 318 -8.20 8.12 -8.10
C ALA A 318 -7.09 7.20 -8.63
N LEU A 319 -5.82 7.45 -8.28
CA LEU A 319 -4.70 6.60 -8.67
C LEU A 319 -4.81 5.20 -8.09
N LEU A 320 -5.21 5.07 -6.82
CA LEU A 320 -5.43 3.78 -6.17
C LEU A 320 -6.58 3.00 -6.84
N ARG A 321 -7.64 3.69 -7.24
CA ARG A 321 -8.77 3.08 -7.98
C ARG A 321 -8.32 2.58 -9.34
N LEU A 322 -7.53 3.35 -10.08
CA LEU A 322 -6.91 2.94 -11.34
C LEU A 322 -5.99 1.72 -11.17
N GLY A 323 -5.33 1.60 -10.03
CA GLY A 323 -4.55 0.42 -9.61
C GLY A 323 -5.39 -0.75 -9.08
N GLY A 324 -6.73 -0.69 -9.18
CA GLY A 324 -7.66 -1.77 -8.86
C GLY A 324 -8.11 -1.83 -7.39
N ARG A 325 -7.73 -0.88 -6.53
CA ARG A 325 -8.19 -0.89 -5.12
C ARG A 325 -9.70 -0.70 -5.04
N PRO A 326 -10.47 -1.64 -4.44
CA PRO A 326 -11.92 -1.52 -4.29
C PRO A 326 -12.31 -0.34 -3.40
N SER A 327 -11.58 -0.13 -2.31
CA SER A 327 -11.79 0.96 -1.34
C SER A 327 -10.56 1.89 -1.32
N PRO A 328 -10.51 2.90 -2.22
CA PRO A 328 -9.33 3.73 -2.37
C PRO A 328 -9.21 4.86 -1.34
N LEU A 329 -10.30 5.19 -0.64
CA LEU A 329 -10.30 6.23 0.39
C LEU A 329 -9.60 5.74 1.67
N PRO A 330 -8.89 6.63 2.40
CA PRO A 330 -8.29 6.28 3.66
C PRO A 330 -9.36 5.97 4.71
N VAL A 331 -9.07 5.00 5.59
CA VAL A 331 -9.93 4.71 6.74
C VAL A 331 -9.65 5.74 7.83
N PRO A 332 -10.66 6.51 8.30
CA PRO A 332 -10.48 7.48 9.34
C PRO A 332 -10.13 6.83 10.69
N ILE A 333 -9.30 7.49 11.47
CA ILE A 333 -8.99 7.11 12.85
C ILE A 333 -9.74 8.07 13.78
N ARG A 334 -10.41 7.55 14.80
CA ARG A 334 -11.03 8.37 15.84
C ARG A 334 -9.98 8.81 16.86
N ALA A 335 -9.98 10.09 17.19
CA ALA A 335 -9.07 10.69 18.16
C ALA A 335 -9.79 11.82 18.95
N ARG A 336 -9.08 12.43 19.91
CA ARG A 336 -9.56 13.62 20.64
C ARG A 336 -8.83 14.86 20.15
N SER A 337 -9.54 15.98 20.03
CA SER A 337 -8.89 17.27 19.71
C SER A 337 -7.93 17.69 20.80
N GLY A 338 -6.69 18.02 20.46
CA GLY A 338 -5.67 18.50 21.40
C GLY A 338 -5.85 19.96 21.85
N VAL A 339 -6.64 20.74 21.11
CA VAL A 339 -6.86 22.17 21.32
C VAL A 339 -8.29 22.57 20.95
N ASP A 340 -8.68 23.79 21.33
CA ASP A 340 -9.88 24.42 20.83
C ASP A 340 -9.62 24.96 19.41
N LEU A 341 -10.54 24.71 18.49
CA LEU A 341 -10.51 25.21 17.12
C LEU A 341 -11.80 25.97 16.80
N LYS A 342 -11.72 27.07 16.05
CA LYS A 342 -12.85 27.82 15.55
C LYS A 342 -12.72 28.14 14.08
N LYS A 343 -13.83 28.13 13.36
CA LYS A 343 -13.91 28.53 11.95
C LYS A 343 -15.29 29.08 11.58
N ASN A 344 -15.39 29.72 10.42
CA ASN A 344 -16.69 30.06 9.84
C ASN A 344 -17.31 28.82 9.16
N LYS A 345 -18.64 28.78 9.05
CA LYS A 345 -19.36 27.77 8.26
C LYS A 345 -19.01 27.86 6.76
N GLY A 346 -19.30 26.80 6.03
CA GLY A 346 -19.24 26.76 4.58
C GLY A 346 -18.01 26.13 3.97
N LEU A 347 -16.97 25.80 4.78
CA LEU A 347 -15.81 25.03 4.32
C LEU A 347 -15.49 23.94 5.34
N ALA A 348 -15.21 22.72 4.89
CA ALA A 348 -14.55 21.72 5.72
C ALA A 348 -13.06 22.07 5.87
N HIS A 349 -12.53 22.03 7.10
CA HIS A 349 -11.11 22.27 7.31
C HIS A 349 -10.37 20.94 7.50
N TYR A 350 -9.31 20.75 6.73
CA TYR A 350 -8.38 19.65 6.88
C TYR A 350 -7.11 20.16 7.58
N VAL A 351 -7.14 20.09 8.91
CA VAL A 351 -6.09 20.65 9.76
C VAL A 351 -4.94 19.67 9.85
N ARG A 352 -3.71 20.11 9.54
CA ARG A 352 -2.51 19.27 9.66
C ARG A 352 -2.17 19.06 11.13
N VAL A 353 -2.15 17.80 11.57
CA VAL A 353 -1.95 17.40 12.96
C VAL A 353 -0.87 16.33 13.09
N VAL A 354 -0.34 16.21 14.30
CA VAL A 354 0.42 15.04 14.76
C VAL A 354 -0.47 14.21 15.66
N LEU A 355 -0.61 12.93 15.36
CA LEU A 355 -1.27 11.97 16.24
C LEU A 355 -0.32 11.63 17.39
N ARG A 356 -0.79 11.81 18.64
CA ARG A 356 -0.06 11.47 19.86
C ARG A 356 -0.91 10.62 20.77
N TRP A 357 -0.28 9.70 21.47
CA TRP A 357 -0.95 8.91 22.50
C TRP A 357 -0.76 9.56 23.87
N ARG A 358 -1.85 9.75 24.63
CA ARG A 358 -1.85 10.27 25.99
C ARG A 358 -2.75 9.37 26.83
N GLU A 359 -2.20 8.76 27.87
CA GLU A 359 -2.95 7.90 28.82
C GLU A 359 -3.76 6.79 28.13
N GLY A 360 -3.26 6.29 26.97
CA GLY A 360 -3.92 5.25 26.18
C GLY A 360 -4.89 5.77 25.11
N ASP A 361 -5.24 7.06 25.10
CA ASP A 361 -6.11 7.69 24.11
C ASP A 361 -5.30 8.37 22.98
N PRO A 362 -5.77 8.32 21.71
CA PRO A 362 -5.19 9.05 20.60
C PRO A 362 -5.65 10.53 20.62
N TRP A 363 -4.70 11.45 20.46
CA TRP A 363 -4.92 12.89 20.45
C TRP A 363 -4.38 13.53 19.18
N ALA A 364 -5.14 14.45 18.62
CA ALA A 364 -4.78 15.24 17.44
C ALA A 364 -4.22 16.60 17.88
N ASP A 365 -2.91 16.80 17.73
CA ASP A 365 -2.25 18.06 18.02
C ASP A 365 -2.02 18.86 16.75
N PRO A 366 -2.72 19.97 16.51
CA PRO A 366 -2.49 20.81 15.34
C PRO A 366 -1.07 21.36 15.28
N LEU A 367 -0.51 21.38 14.09
CA LEU A 367 0.76 22.04 13.86
C LEU A 367 0.61 23.55 13.99
N PRO A 368 1.64 24.27 14.48
CA PRO A 368 1.55 25.70 14.75
C PRO A 368 1.19 26.54 13.52
N THR A 369 1.64 26.10 12.33
CA THR A 369 1.40 26.82 11.07
C THR A 369 0.45 26.02 10.18
N GLN A 370 -0.71 26.62 9.89
CA GLN A 370 -1.74 26.05 9.02
C GLN A 370 -1.88 26.83 7.68
N THR A 371 -0.94 27.72 7.37
CA THR A 371 -1.00 28.49 6.10
C THR A 371 -0.81 27.59 4.89
N SER A 372 -1.45 27.94 3.79
CA SER A 372 -1.46 27.15 2.55
C SER A 372 -0.11 27.09 1.83
N GLY A 373 0.74 28.10 2.03
CA GLY A 373 2.10 28.16 1.46
C GLY A 373 3.18 27.48 2.30
N ALA A 374 2.89 27.03 3.53
CA ALA A 374 3.90 26.52 4.45
C ALA A 374 4.25 25.05 4.19
N VAL A 375 5.25 24.79 3.34
CA VAL A 375 5.79 23.44 3.07
C VAL A 375 6.26 22.77 4.36
N ARG A 376 6.99 23.49 5.22
CA ARG A 376 7.53 22.93 6.47
C ARG A 376 6.46 22.30 7.36
N SER A 377 5.21 22.81 7.32
CA SER A 377 4.09 22.27 8.11
C SER A 377 3.61 20.90 7.62
N THR A 378 3.98 20.46 6.43
CA THR A 378 3.62 19.13 5.91
C THR A 378 4.61 18.05 6.33
N VAL A 379 5.86 18.43 6.67
CA VAL A 379 6.95 17.48 6.99
C VAL A 379 6.65 16.64 8.23
N THR A 380 6.05 17.23 9.25
CA THR A 380 5.76 16.57 10.53
C THR A 380 4.30 16.14 10.68
N ALA A 381 3.43 16.51 9.72
CA ALA A 381 2.03 16.11 9.75
C ALA A 381 1.91 14.60 9.55
N THR A 382 1.28 13.91 10.48
CA THR A 382 0.96 12.49 10.36
C THR A 382 -0.45 12.24 9.85
N HIS A 383 -1.36 13.18 10.11
CA HIS A 383 -2.78 13.09 9.76
C HIS A 383 -3.36 14.46 9.39
N LEU A 384 -4.52 14.41 8.74
CA LEU A 384 -5.42 15.54 8.55
C LEU A 384 -6.62 15.37 9.47
N LEU A 385 -6.82 16.29 10.42
CA LEU A 385 -8.04 16.36 11.22
C LEU A 385 -9.15 16.95 10.35
N HIS A 386 -10.22 16.18 10.18
CA HIS A 386 -11.44 16.63 9.49
C HIS A 386 -12.29 17.46 10.45
N PHE A 387 -12.40 18.76 10.18
CA PHE A 387 -13.30 19.67 10.87
C PHE A 387 -14.50 19.96 9.95
N PRO A 388 -15.70 19.38 10.21
CA PRO A 388 -16.82 19.35 9.30
C PRO A 388 -17.29 20.74 8.83
N MET A 389 -17.89 20.80 7.64
CA MET A 389 -18.28 22.05 6.99
C MET A 389 -19.30 22.87 7.78
N ASP A 390 -20.22 22.23 8.49
CA ASP A 390 -21.30 22.81 9.28
C ASP A 390 -20.92 23.16 10.73
N ALA A 391 -19.84 22.56 11.25
CA ALA A 391 -19.32 22.87 12.57
C ALA A 391 -18.55 24.20 12.60
N MET A 392 -18.70 24.97 13.68
CA MET A 392 -18.00 26.26 13.88
C MET A 392 -16.95 26.22 14.98
N SER A 393 -17.05 25.28 15.90
CA SER A 393 -16.10 25.08 17.00
C SER A 393 -15.85 23.60 17.25
N LEU A 394 -14.65 23.28 17.66
CA LEU A 394 -14.24 22.04 18.31
C LEU A 394 -13.55 22.42 19.60
N HIS A 395 -13.87 21.74 20.69
CA HIS A 395 -13.22 21.95 21.98
C HIS A 395 -12.15 20.89 22.21
N ARG A 396 -11.18 21.23 23.01
CA ARG A 396 -10.18 20.25 23.47
C ARG A 396 -10.89 19.06 24.13
N GLY A 397 -10.56 17.84 23.70
CA GLY A 397 -11.18 16.61 24.16
C GLY A 397 -12.34 16.12 23.31
N ASP A 398 -12.91 16.96 22.44
CA ASP A 398 -13.99 16.54 21.53
C ASP A 398 -13.51 15.41 20.61
N PRO A 399 -14.40 14.46 20.27
CA PRO A 399 -14.09 13.41 19.31
C PRO A 399 -13.92 14.01 17.91
N VAL A 400 -12.87 13.59 17.21
CA VAL A 400 -12.54 14.02 15.85
C VAL A 400 -12.14 12.84 14.99
N GLU A 401 -12.30 12.98 13.67
CA GLU A 401 -11.81 12.04 12.67
C GLU A 401 -10.49 12.52 12.08
N LEU A 402 -9.53 11.62 12.00
CA LEU A 402 -8.22 11.84 11.41
C LEU A 402 -8.03 10.97 10.18
N LEU A 403 -7.68 11.59 9.07
CA LEU A 403 -7.29 10.90 7.85
C LEU A 403 -5.76 10.74 7.85
N PRO A 404 -5.22 9.51 7.77
CA PRO A 404 -3.79 9.31 7.64
C PRO A 404 -3.30 9.89 6.32
N VAL A 405 -2.14 10.56 6.34
CA VAL A 405 -1.58 11.13 5.12
C VAL A 405 -0.57 10.18 4.47
N GLY A 406 -0.68 10.03 3.16
CA GLY A 406 0.20 9.16 2.40
C GLY A 406 1.64 9.68 2.25
N TRP A 407 1.93 10.92 2.61
CA TRP A 407 3.29 11.46 2.59
C TRP A 407 4.05 11.28 3.92
N ALA A 408 3.39 10.90 5.01
CA ALA A 408 4.08 10.55 6.25
C ALA A 408 4.85 9.23 6.09
N PRO A 409 6.01 9.09 6.75
CA PRO A 409 6.82 7.88 6.72
C PRO A 409 6.09 6.67 7.33
#